data_5b12e96945d7a4904230269c6e859541
#
_entry.id   5b12e96945d7a4904230269c6e859541
#
_cell.length_a   1.000
_cell.length_b   1.000
_cell.length_c   1.000
_cell.angle_alpha   90.00
_cell.angle_beta   90.00
_cell.angle_gamma   90.00
#
_symmetry.space_group_name_H-M   'P 1'
#
loop_
_entity.id
_entity.type
_entity.pdbx_description
1 polymer ?
#
loop_
_entity_poly.entity_id
_entity_poly.type
_entity_poly.pdbx_seq_one_letter_code
_entity_poly.pdbx_strand_id
1 'polypeptide(L)' 'MIIHIPTGKRFNNRKEAKIYFGSAYYYKIEKEKKDLLFIN' A
#
# COMPACT_ATOMS: atom_id res chain seq x y z
N MET A 1 -6.06 -3.52 -7.33
CA MET A 1 -5.18 -4.26 -6.42
C MET A 1 -3.94 -3.45 -6.08
N ILE A 2 -3.45 -3.58 -4.86
CA ILE A 2 -2.25 -2.87 -4.41
C ILE A 2 -1.22 -3.91 -3.98
N ILE A 3 0.02 -3.74 -4.42
CA ILE A 3 1.11 -4.64 -4.06
C ILE A 3 2.20 -3.84 -3.33
N HIS A 4 2.58 -4.32 -2.15
CA HIS A 4 3.70 -3.75 -1.42
C HIS A 4 4.97 -4.42 -1.92
N ILE A 5 5.75 -3.71 -2.70
CA ILE A 5 6.87 -4.28 -3.44
C ILE A 5 7.92 -4.94 -2.55
N PRO A 6 8.39 -4.31 -1.46
CA PRO A 6 9.45 -4.92 -0.62
C PRO A 6 9.08 -6.26 -0.02
N THR A 7 7.81 -6.48 0.32
CA THR A 7 7.37 -7.73 0.95
C THR A 7 6.59 -8.63 0.00
N GLY A 8 6.13 -8.09 -1.12
CA GLY A 8 5.28 -8.81 -2.05
C GLY A 8 3.85 -8.98 -1.56
N LYS A 9 3.49 -8.32 -0.48
CA LYS A 9 2.15 -8.45 0.08
C LYS A 9 1.13 -7.74 -0.80
N ARG A 10 -0.04 -8.37 -0.99
CA ARG A 10 -1.10 -7.84 -1.85
C ARG A 10 -2.33 -7.45 -1.04
N PHE A 11 -2.98 -6.38 -1.48
CA PHE A 11 -4.22 -5.89 -0.86
C PHE A 11 -5.26 -5.68 -1.95
N ASN A 12 -6.52 -5.95 -1.63
CA ASN A 12 -7.60 -5.80 -2.59
C ASN A 12 -7.93 -4.33 -2.88
N ASN A 13 -7.75 -3.47 -1.90
CA ASN A 13 -8.03 -2.06 -2.04
C ASN A 13 -7.22 -1.23 -1.05
N ARG A 14 -7.34 0.09 -1.17
CA ARG A 14 -6.61 1.01 -0.32
C ARG A 14 -6.99 0.89 1.15
N LYS A 15 -8.24 0.59 1.42
CA LYS A 15 -8.73 0.46 2.78
C LYS A 15 -8.00 -0.66 3.52
N GLU A 16 -7.83 -1.79 2.86
CA GLU A 16 -7.11 -2.92 3.45
C GLU A 16 -5.65 -2.60 3.70
N ALA A 17 -5.00 -1.95 2.74
CA ALA A 17 -3.61 -1.53 2.90
C ALA A 17 -3.48 -0.54 4.06
N LYS A 18 -4.41 0.39 4.17
CA LYS A 18 -4.42 1.38 5.22
C LYS A 18 -4.56 0.75 6.61
N ILE A 19 -5.42 -0.24 6.72
CA ILE A 19 -5.61 -0.96 7.98
C ILE A 19 -4.34 -1.73 8.35
N TYR A 20 -3.73 -2.36 7.37
CA TYR A 20 -2.53 -3.16 7.60
C TYR A 20 -1.35 -2.30 8.07
N PHE A 21 -1.08 -1.20 7.38
CA PHE A 21 0.08 -0.36 7.67
C PHE A 21 -0.19 0.70 8.76
N GLY A 22 -1.45 1.08 8.94
CA GLY A 22 -1.81 2.23 9.75
C GLY A 22 -1.84 3.48 8.89
N SER A 23 -2.75 4.42 9.20
CA SER A 23 -3.01 5.56 8.31
C SER A 23 -1.79 6.46 8.10
N ALA A 24 -1.03 6.73 9.14
CA ALA A 24 0.14 7.61 9.02
C ALA A 24 1.20 7.00 8.10
N TYR A 25 1.53 5.74 8.33
CA TYR A 25 2.53 5.06 7.52
C TYR A 25 2.05 4.86 6.08
N TYR A 26 0.77 4.52 5.93
CA TYR A 26 0.19 4.33 4.61
C TYR A 26 0.27 5.62 3.78
N TYR A 27 -0.07 6.76 4.36
CA TYR A 27 0.02 8.03 3.64
C TYR A 27 1.46 8.35 3.24
N LYS A 28 2.40 8.01 4.09
CA LYS A 28 3.80 8.24 3.78
C LYS A 28 4.24 7.45 2.55
N ILE A 29 3.95 6.15 2.52
CA ILE A 29 4.35 5.32 1.39
C ILE A 29 3.54 5.61 0.14
N GLU A 30 2.26 5.98 0.30
CA GLU A 30 1.44 6.35 -0.85
C GLU A 30 1.97 7.62 -1.50
N LYS A 31 2.38 8.59 -0.70
CA LYS A 31 2.93 9.83 -1.22
C LYS A 31 4.18 9.59 -2.03
N GLU A 32 5.04 8.73 -1.56
CA GLU A 32 6.27 8.39 -2.27
C GLU A 32 6.01 7.53 -3.51
N LYS A 33 4.97 6.70 -3.46
CA LYS A 33 4.60 5.76 -4.54
C LYS A 33 5.75 4.87 -4.98
N LYS A 34 6.70 4.69 -4.10
CA LYS A 34 7.92 3.95 -4.40
C LYS A 34 7.77 2.47 -4.07
N ASP A 35 7.12 2.19 -2.94
CA ASP A 35 6.97 0.82 -2.45
C ASP A 35 5.62 0.20 -2.76
N LEU A 36 4.70 0.95 -3.34
CA LEU A 36 3.37 0.46 -3.68
C LEU A 36 3.15 0.47 -5.18
N LEU A 37 2.63 -0.64 -5.67
CA LEU A 37 2.22 -0.75 -7.06
C LEU A 37 0.70 -0.83 -7.10
N PHE A 38 0.08 0.10 -7.81
CA PHE A 38 -1.38 0.14 -7.95
C PHE A 38 -1.76 -0.48 -9.29
N ILE A 39 -2.55 -1.54 -9.24
CA ILE A 39 -3.04 -2.24 -10.42
C ILE A 39 -4.56 -2.17 -10.45
N ASN A 40 -5.10 -1.75 -11.56
CA ASN A 40 -6.56 -1.69 -11.74
C ASN A 40 -7.11 -3.05 -12.14
#